data_d3849b6be81a90ad0dacba2510e943b0
#
_entry.id   d3849b6be81a90ad0dacba2510e943b0
#
_cell.length_a   1.000
_cell.length_b   1.000
_cell.length_c   1.000
_cell.angle_alpha   90.00
_cell.angle_beta   90.00
_cell.angle_gamma   90.00
#
_symmetry.space_group_name_H-M   'P 1'
#
loop_
_entity.id
_entity.type
_entity.pdbx_description
1 polymer ?
#
loop_
_entity_poly.entity_id
_entity_poly.type
_entity_poly.pdbx_seq_one_letter_code
_entity_poly.pdbx_strand_id
1 'polypeptide(L)'
;MSASMIDWNVAVQAGTRLVRPGPQVSHAEAREVVAELRELSKLAHGHVREFTGMPSELDPDPATIVDRPGWIRANVDGFRVVLEPLMEQMSERRGPGPLGGAGNLVVDAVGSRVTGAQVGAILAYMASRVLGQYELFLPPDPDGRAPTGRLTLVAPNIVHVEQELRVDPRDFRLWVCLHEETHRAQFTAVPWLREYVQNQMTQFLLASDLDPGAMLDRIKDAAEAVADAVRGGESNLIDAIQSPEQREILDRLTAAMTLAEGHGDYVMDAVGPEVVPSVQQIRNRFQGRREGGSRMDKTIRRLLGLDLKMKQYAEGSRFVRRVVTEVGMSGFNKVWDSPESLPTHVEIKEPELWIERVVGPRAIDAVPPEANEA
;
A
#
# COMPACT_ATOMS: atom_id res chain seq x y z
N MET A 1 19.37 7.70 26.70
CA MET A 1 18.92 7.11 25.43
C MET A 1 17.72 6.26 25.76
N SER A 2 16.52 6.65 25.38
CA SER A 2 15.30 5.87 25.56
C SER A 2 15.44 4.56 24.77
N ALA A 3 15.16 3.41 25.37
CA ALA A 3 15.21 2.14 24.67
C ALA A 3 14.05 2.12 23.64
N SER A 4 14.39 2.01 22.36
CA SER A 4 13.38 1.86 21.30
C SER A 4 12.55 0.60 21.55
N MET A 5 11.23 0.69 21.40
CA MET A 5 10.32 -0.46 21.54
C MET A 5 10.57 -1.55 20.47
N ILE A 6 11.26 -1.21 19.40
CA ILE A 6 11.59 -2.10 18.29
C ILE A 6 13.11 -2.04 18.03
N ASP A 7 13.77 -3.18 18.03
CA ASP A 7 15.15 -3.30 17.54
C ASP A 7 15.15 -3.45 16.01
N TRP A 8 15.31 -2.32 15.32
CA TRP A 8 15.29 -2.27 13.85
C TRP A 8 16.43 -3.06 13.20
N ASN A 9 17.59 -3.19 13.87
CA ASN A 9 18.69 -3.99 13.37
C ASN A 9 18.34 -5.48 13.39
N VAL A 10 17.68 -5.93 14.46
CA VAL A 10 17.14 -7.28 14.55
C VAL A 10 16.06 -7.50 13.49
N ALA A 11 15.20 -6.51 13.21
CA ALA A 11 14.18 -6.60 12.17
C ALA A 11 14.80 -6.83 10.78
N VAL A 12 15.83 -6.05 10.41
CA VAL A 12 16.56 -6.22 9.15
C VAL A 12 17.26 -7.59 9.09
N GLN A 13 17.95 -7.98 10.16
CA GLN A 13 18.69 -9.26 10.20
C GLN A 13 17.74 -10.47 10.10
N ALA A 14 16.67 -10.47 10.89
CA ALA A 14 15.67 -11.54 10.87
C ALA A 14 14.98 -11.60 9.51
N GLY A 15 14.53 -10.45 9.00
CA GLY A 15 13.88 -10.37 7.69
C GLY A 15 14.76 -10.88 6.56
N THR A 16 16.01 -10.43 6.52
CA THR A 16 16.97 -10.86 5.47
C THR A 16 17.32 -12.35 5.54
N ARG A 17 17.33 -12.93 6.75
CA ARG A 17 17.58 -14.38 6.91
C ARG A 17 16.37 -15.24 6.56
N LEU A 18 15.18 -14.76 6.82
CA LEU A 18 13.94 -15.50 6.65
C LEU A 18 13.35 -15.36 5.24
N VAL A 19 13.73 -14.31 4.51
CA VAL A 19 13.18 -14.08 3.16
C VAL A 19 13.61 -15.20 2.21
N ARG A 20 12.63 -15.70 1.43
CA ARG A 20 12.89 -16.75 0.45
C ARG A 20 13.78 -16.20 -0.68
N PRO A 21 14.70 -17.02 -1.22
CA PRO A 21 15.48 -16.63 -2.39
C PRO A 21 14.57 -16.35 -3.59
N GLY A 22 15.04 -15.46 -4.48
CA GLY A 22 14.38 -15.19 -5.76
C GLY A 22 14.56 -16.34 -6.76
N PRO A 23 14.05 -16.17 -8.00
CA PRO A 23 14.29 -17.11 -9.08
C PRO A 23 15.80 -17.22 -9.38
N GLN A 24 16.19 -18.40 -9.86
CA GLN A 24 17.58 -18.63 -10.29
C GLN A 24 17.77 -18.00 -11.69
N VAL A 25 18.53 -16.93 -11.74
CA VAL A 25 18.91 -16.23 -12.98
C VAL A 25 20.40 -15.94 -12.98
N SER A 26 21.01 -15.85 -14.14
CA SER A 26 22.42 -15.44 -14.27
C SER A 26 22.59 -13.95 -13.91
N HIS A 27 23.83 -13.56 -13.59
CA HIS A 27 24.14 -12.15 -13.34
C HIS A 27 23.93 -11.26 -14.60
N ALA A 28 24.07 -11.83 -15.79
CA ALA A 28 23.81 -11.12 -17.03
C ALA A 28 22.31 -10.83 -17.18
N GLU A 29 21.47 -11.87 -17.07
CA GLU A 29 20.00 -11.74 -17.10
C GLU A 29 19.48 -10.76 -16.02
N ALA A 30 20.02 -10.85 -14.79
CA ALA A 30 19.62 -9.92 -13.73
C ALA A 30 19.92 -8.46 -14.10
N ARG A 31 21.08 -8.18 -14.73
CA ARG A 31 21.43 -6.82 -15.18
C ARG A 31 20.52 -6.34 -16.31
N GLU A 32 20.19 -7.22 -17.26
CA GLU A 32 19.27 -6.92 -18.34
C GLU A 32 17.87 -6.56 -17.82
N VAL A 33 17.33 -7.37 -16.88
CA VAL A 33 16.05 -7.09 -16.23
C VAL A 33 16.07 -5.74 -15.51
N VAL A 34 17.13 -5.44 -14.76
CA VAL A 34 17.26 -4.16 -14.04
C VAL A 34 17.29 -2.97 -15.02
N ALA A 35 18.03 -3.10 -16.12
CA ALA A 35 18.10 -2.05 -17.15
C ALA A 35 16.71 -1.85 -17.81
N GLU A 36 16.07 -2.95 -18.21
CA GLU A 36 14.76 -2.90 -18.83
C GLU A 36 13.68 -2.32 -17.90
N LEU A 37 13.64 -2.70 -16.63
CA LEU A 37 12.69 -2.14 -15.66
C LEU A 37 12.84 -0.62 -15.51
N ARG A 38 14.05 -0.08 -15.56
CA ARG A 38 14.27 1.38 -15.53
C ARG A 38 13.73 2.07 -16.78
N GLU A 39 13.95 1.48 -17.94
CA GLU A 39 13.43 2.01 -19.21
C GLU A 39 11.91 1.93 -19.25
N LEU A 40 11.33 0.81 -18.84
CA LEU A 40 9.88 0.60 -18.81
C LEU A 40 9.18 1.49 -17.79
N SER A 41 9.81 1.76 -16.63
CA SER A 41 9.28 2.73 -15.65
C SER A 41 9.21 4.15 -16.27
N LYS A 42 10.26 4.58 -16.98
CA LYS A 42 10.25 5.88 -17.68
C LYS A 42 9.17 5.93 -18.77
N LEU A 43 9.00 4.86 -19.52
CA LEU A 43 7.94 4.74 -20.55
C LEU A 43 6.56 4.79 -19.89
N ALA A 44 6.34 4.00 -18.83
CA ALA A 44 5.09 3.96 -18.10
C ALA A 44 4.70 5.32 -17.52
N HIS A 45 5.67 6.08 -17.00
CA HIS A 45 5.45 7.44 -16.51
C HIS A 45 4.81 8.34 -17.59
N GLY A 46 5.31 8.29 -18.81
CA GLY A 46 4.73 9.04 -19.94
C GLY A 46 3.28 8.64 -20.21
N HIS A 47 3.00 7.34 -20.29
CA HIS A 47 1.66 6.82 -20.53
C HIS A 47 0.68 7.16 -19.41
N VAL A 48 1.10 7.03 -18.12
CA VAL A 48 0.26 7.39 -16.97
C VAL A 48 -0.10 8.86 -17.00
N ARG A 49 0.87 9.75 -17.26
CA ARG A 49 0.64 11.19 -17.35
C ARG A 49 -0.34 11.54 -18.44
N GLU A 50 -0.15 10.97 -19.63
CA GLU A 50 -1.03 11.20 -20.78
C GLU A 50 -2.44 10.69 -20.52
N PHE A 51 -2.55 9.48 -20.01
CA PHE A 51 -3.84 8.82 -19.77
C PHE A 51 -4.65 9.46 -18.64
N THR A 52 -3.99 9.80 -17.51
CA THR A 52 -4.67 10.36 -16.34
C THR A 52 -4.89 11.85 -16.40
N GLY A 53 -4.08 12.57 -17.20
CA GLY A 53 -4.07 14.04 -17.21
C GLY A 53 -3.59 14.67 -15.87
N MET A 54 -3.05 13.88 -14.96
CA MET A 54 -2.51 14.39 -13.70
C MET A 54 -1.21 15.17 -13.93
N PRO A 55 -1.02 16.33 -13.26
CA PRO A 55 0.24 17.07 -13.37
C PRO A 55 1.39 16.24 -12.79
N SER A 56 2.44 16.04 -13.57
CA SER A 56 3.63 15.31 -13.14
C SER A 56 4.89 15.90 -13.75
N GLU A 57 6.03 15.67 -13.13
CA GLU A 57 7.32 16.07 -13.66
C GLU A 57 7.59 15.41 -15.02
N LEU A 58 8.28 16.12 -15.90
CA LEU A 58 8.63 15.58 -17.23
C LEU A 58 9.72 14.52 -17.17
N ASP A 59 10.63 14.63 -16.21
CA ASP A 59 11.77 13.72 -16.01
C ASP A 59 11.90 13.38 -14.52
N PRO A 60 11.08 12.44 -14.02
CA PRO A 60 11.10 12.06 -12.62
C PRO A 60 12.37 11.27 -12.28
N ASP A 61 12.69 11.21 -11.00
CA ASP A 61 13.78 10.36 -10.50
C ASP A 61 13.62 8.92 -10.99
N PRO A 62 14.71 8.27 -11.44
CA PRO A 62 14.66 6.89 -11.90
C PRO A 62 14.12 5.94 -10.81
N ALA A 63 13.35 4.94 -11.22
CA ALA A 63 12.89 3.89 -10.32
C ALA A 63 14.10 3.15 -9.70
N THR A 64 14.04 2.95 -8.39
CA THR A 64 15.03 2.16 -7.63
C THR A 64 14.69 0.68 -7.77
N ILE A 65 15.59 -0.09 -8.38
CA ILE A 65 15.39 -1.53 -8.57
C ILE A 65 16.14 -2.26 -7.46
N VAL A 66 15.41 -3.07 -6.68
CA VAL A 66 15.95 -3.76 -5.49
C VAL A 66 15.73 -5.27 -5.56
N ASP A 67 16.51 -5.99 -4.75
CA ASP A 67 16.22 -7.35 -4.36
C ASP A 67 15.31 -7.40 -3.12
N ARG A 68 14.89 -8.59 -2.69
CA ARG A 68 14.03 -8.77 -1.51
C ARG A 68 14.65 -8.24 -0.20
N PRO A 69 15.93 -8.50 0.09
CA PRO A 69 16.63 -7.87 1.21
C PRO A 69 16.69 -6.34 1.12
N GLY A 70 16.88 -5.79 -0.07
CA GLY A 70 16.87 -4.34 -0.32
C GLY A 70 15.51 -3.73 0.02
N TRP A 71 14.42 -4.39 -0.40
CA TRP A 71 13.07 -3.97 -0.06
C TRP A 71 12.80 -3.98 1.45
N ILE A 72 13.31 -5.01 2.18
CA ILE A 72 13.19 -5.08 3.65
C ILE A 72 13.88 -3.89 4.29
N ARG A 73 15.12 -3.56 3.89
CA ARG A 73 15.86 -2.40 4.42
C ARG A 73 15.11 -1.10 4.18
N ALA A 74 14.65 -0.87 2.96
CA ALA A 74 13.89 0.32 2.59
C ALA A 74 12.63 0.50 3.45
N ASN A 75 11.87 -0.58 3.68
CA ASN A 75 10.67 -0.52 4.52
C ASN A 75 10.99 -0.32 6.01
N VAL A 76 12.06 -0.91 6.53
CA VAL A 76 12.51 -0.64 7.91
C VAL A 76 12.88 0.83 8.07
N ASP A 77 13.57 1.42 7.11
CA ASP A 77 13.92 2.86 7.14
C ASP A 77 12.66 3.74 7.12
N GLY A 78 11.67 3.41 6.28
CA GLY A 78 10.39 4.11 6.24
C GLY A 78 9.60 3.97 7.55
N PHE A 79 9.52 2.78 8.11
CA PHE A 79 8.85 2.58 9.42
C PHE A 79 9.55 3.32 10.54
N ARG A 80 10.88 3.42 10.51
CA ARG A 80 11.64 4.18 11.48
C ARG A 80 11.25 5.65 11.45
N VAL A 81 11.15 6.25 10.27
CA VAL A 81 10.75 7.66 10.09
C VAL A 81 9.37 7.94 10.70
N VAL A 82 8.42 7.01 10.54
CA VAL A 82 7.03 7.20 11.02
C VAL A 82 6.88 6.85 12.49
N LEU A 83 7.50 5.76 12.95
CA LEU A 83 7.21 5.18 14.26
C LEU A 83 8.13 5.71 15.38
N GLU A 84 9.39 6.05 15.09
CA GLU A 84 10.30 6.51 16.16
C GLU A 84 9.79 7.75 16.89
N PRO A 85 9.33 8.83 16.21
CA PRO A 85 8.82 10.01 16.91
C PRO A 85 7.61 9.70 17.79
N LEU A 86 6.75 8.78 17.37
CA LEU A 86 5.58 8.35 18.12
C LEU A 86 5.96 7.51 19.35
N MET A 87 6.91 6.59 19.17
CA MET A 87 7.41 5.76 20.28
C MET A 87 8.12 6.60 21.35
N GLU A 88 8.83 7.65 20.94
CA GLU A 88 9.44 8.61 21.85
C GLU A 88 8.39 9.34 22.68
N GLN A 89 7.36 9.90 22.04
CA GLN A 89 6.23 10.55 22.73
C GLN A 89 5.51 9.60 23.70
N MET A 90 5.30 8.34 23.29
CA MET A 90 4.66 7.33 24.15
C MET A 90 5.55 6.95 25.34
N SER A 91 6.86 6.89 25.15
CA SER A 91 7.83 6.63 26.20
C SER A 91 7.85 7.75 27.25
N GLU A 92 7.81 8.99 26.80
CA GLU A 92 7.75 10.17 27.68
C GLU A 92 6.47 10.21 28.54
N ARG A 93 5.32 9.83 27.95
CA ARG A 93 4.03 9.75 28.67
C ARG A 93 3.99 8.66 29.73
N ARG A 94 4.70 7.53 29.56
CA ARG A 94 4.72 6.42 30.50
C ARG A 94 5.45 6.72 31.81
N GLY A 95 6.35 7.70 31.85
CA GLY A 95 7.17 8.00 33.02
C GLY A 95 8.07 6.82 33.48
N PRO A 96 8.89 6.99 34.51
CA PRO A 96 9.69 5.89 35.04
C PRO A 96 8.78 4.84 35.69
N GLY A 97 8.80 3.62 35.19
CA GLY A 97 7.98 2.51 35.68
C GLY A 97 8.28 2.14 37.14
N PRO A 98 7.38 1.42 37.84
CA PRO A 98 7.44 1.15 39.25
C PRO A 98 8.63 0.27 39.69
N LEU A 99 9.32 -0.38 38.76
CA LEU A 99 10.54 -1.18 38.99
C LEU A 99 11.75 -0.37 38.49
N GLY A 100 12.17 0.60 39.31
CA GLY A 100 13.31 1.47 38.96
C GLY A 100 14.61 0.69 38.69
N GLY A 101 15.33 1.02 37.61
CA GLY A 101 16.71 0.66 37.38
C GLY A 101 16.98 -0.50 36.40
N ALA A 102 18.03 -1.27 36.67
CA ALA A 102 18.62 -2.26 35.73
C ALA A 102 17.69 -3.40 35.28
N GLY A 103 16.67 -3.76 36.08
CA GLY A 103 15.72 -4.82 35.70
C GLY A 103 14.83 -4.47 34.53
N ASN A 104 14.37 -3.23 34.44
CA ASN A 104 13.55 -2.75 33.31
C ASN A 104 14.37 -2.70 32.01
N LEU A 105 15.65 -2.32 32.08
CA LEU A 105 16.51 -2.24 30.90
C LEU A 105 16.70 -3.60 30.21
N VAL A 106 16.77 -4.69 30.98
CA VAL A 106 16.91 -6.04 30.40
C VAL A 106 15.60 -6.51 29.79
N VAL A 107 14.47 -6.28 30.47
CA VAL A 107 13.13 -6.63 29.96
C VAL A 107 12.82 -5.84 28.69
N ASP A 108 13.10 -4.55 28.66
CA ASP A 108 12.90 -3.69 27.50
C ASP A 108 13.82 -4.10 26.34
N ALA A 109 15.09 -4.44 26.59
CA ALA A 109 16.03 -4.89 25.57
C ALA A 109 15.65 -6.26 24.97
N VAL A 110 15.11 -7.19 25.76
CA VAL A 110 14.61 -8.47 25.26
C VAL A 110 13.31 -8.26 24.50
N GLY A 111 12.40 -7.45 25.03
CA GLY A 111 11.13 -7.12 24.37
C GLY A 111 11.34 -6.48 23.01
N SER A 112 12.20 -5.48 22.88
CA SER A 112 12.49 -4.79 21.62
C SER A 112 13.08 -5.72 20.54
N ARG A 113 13.93 -6.67 20.95
CA ARG A 113 14.49 -7.68 20.03
C ARG A 113 13.44 -8.67 19.56
N VAL A 114 12.54 -9.11 20.43
CA VAL A 114 11.43 -10.01 20.05
C VAL A 114 10.51 -9.30 19.07
N THR A 115 10.13 -8.04 19.35
CA THR A 115 9.32 -7.23 18.46
C THR A 115 10.04 -7.00 17.11
N GLY A 116 11.33 -6.70 17.15
CA GLY A 116 12.15 -6.56 15.94
C GLY A 116 12.15 -7.83 15.08
N ALA A 117 12.31 -9.01 15.71
CA ALA A 117 12.27 -10.29 14.99
C ALA A 117 10.89 -10.58 14.38
N GLN A 118 9.79 -10.23 15.06
CA GLN A 118 8.43 -10.36 14.53
C GLN A 118 8.20 -9.45 13.33
N VAL A 119 8.58 -8.18 13.42
CA VAL A 119 8.53 -7.23 12.30
C VAL A 119 9.35 -7.76 11.12
N GLY A 120 10.57 -8.24 11.37
CA GLY A 120 11.41 -8.86 10.35
C GLY A 120 10.77 -10.05 9.66
N ALA A 121 10.08 -10.92 10.41
CA ALA A 121 9.37 -12.07 9.84
C ALA A 121 8.20 -11.66 8.93
N ILE A 122 7.43 -10.63 9.33
CA ILE A 122 6.35 -10.08 8.51
C ILE A 122 6.92 -9.47 7.23
N LEU A 123 7.99 -8.67 7.34
CA LEU A 123 8.66 -8.08 6.19
C LEU A 123 9.23 -9.12 5.24
N ALA A 124 9.82 -10.22 5.74
CA ALA A 124 10.30 -11.32 4.92
C ALA A 124 9.18 -11.99 4.10
N TYR A 125 8.01 -12.14 4.73
CA TYR A 125 6.82 -12.65 4.05
C TYR A 125 6.35 -11.72 2.93
N MET A 126 6.25 -10.41 3.22
CA MET A 126 5.81 -9.40 2.25
C MET A 126 6.84 -9.20 1.13
N ALA A 127 8.14 -9.16 1.46
CA ALA A 127 9.23 -8.98 0.51
C ALA A 127 9.25 -10.03 -0.61
N SER A 128 8.64 -11.19 -0.40
CA SER A 128 8.53 -12.25 -1.42
C SER A 128 7.30 -12.10 -2.33
N ARG A 129 6.47 -11.06 -2.15
CA ARG A 129 5.17 -10.89 -2.83
C ARG A 129 4.97 -9.54 -3.48
N VAL A 130 5.54 -8.50 -2.92
CA VAL A 130 5.42 -7.13 -3.43
C VAL A 130 6.20 -7.01 -4.73
N LEU A 131 5.57 -6.50 -5.79
CA LEU A 131 6.20 -6.27 -7.10
C LEU A 131 6.89 -4.91 -7.16
N GLY A 132 6.28 -3.91 -6.54
CA GLY A 132 6.80 -2.56 -6.38
C GLY A 132 6.06 -1.82 -5.29
N GLN A 133 6.46 -0.58 -5.06
CA GLN A 133 5.78 0.35 -4.17
C GLN A 133 6.28 1.77 -4.41
N TYR A 134 5.43 2.76 -4.13
CA TYR A 134 5.86 4.14 -3.97
C TYR A 134 6.11 4.43 -2.49
N GLU A 135 7.37 4.62 -2.11
CA GLU A 135 7.80 4.86 -0.73
C GLU A 135 7.56 6.32 -0.36
N LEU A 136 6.63 6.57 0.54
CA LEU A 136 6.24 7.91 0.98
C LEU A 136 7.14 8.46 2.08
N PHE A 137 7.60 7.58 2.98
CA PHE A 137 8.32 7.95 4.19
C PHE A 137 9.78 7.53 4.05
N LEU A 138 10.58 8.46 3.57
CA LEU A 138 12.03 8.28 3.42
C LEU A 138 12.75 9.08 4.50
N PRO A 139 13.91 8.60 4.97
CA PRO A 139 14.76 9.43 5.81
C PRO A 139 15.15 10.70 5.04
N PRO A 140 15.36 11.82 5.73
CA PRO A 140 15.85 13.06 5.10
C PRO A 140 17.14 12.80 4.33
N ASP A 141 17.30 13.50 3.21
CA ASP A 141 18.55 13.53 2.47
C ASP A 141 19.72 14.04 3.33
N PRO A 142 20.97 13.78 2.94
CA PRO A 142 22.15 14.32 3.66
C PRO A 142 22.11 15.83 3.88
N ASP A 143 21.40 16.57 3.01
CA ASP A 143 21.19 18.00 3.12
C ASP A 143 20.00 18.39 4.03
N GLY A 144 19.36 17.42 4.68
CA GLY A 144 18.22 17.60 5.58
C GLY A 144 16.89 17.87 4.88
N ARG A 145 16.80 17.70 3.56
CA ARG A 145 15.55 17.87 2.81
C ARG A 145 14.71 16.60 2.93
N ALA A 146 13.42 16.77 3.15
CA ALA A 146 12.47 15.66 3.08
C ALA A 146 12.27 15.27 1.60
N PRO A 147 12.62 14.05 1.19
CA PRO A 147 12.42 13.60 -0.20
C PRO A 147 10.92 13.50 -0.50
N THR A 148 10.55 13.73 -1.76
CA THR A 148 9.15 13.68 -2.22
C THR A 148 8.57 12.27 -2.21
N GLY A 149 9.40 11.26 -2.25
CA GLY A 149 9.08 9.84 -2.30
C GLY A 149 10.03 9.09 -3.24
N ARG A 150 9.92 7.78 -3.30
CA ARG A 150 10.77 6.95 -4.15
C ARG A 150 9.97 5.79 -4.74
N LEU A 151 10.02 5.65 -6.07
CA LEU A 151 9.48 4.46 -6.72
C LEU A 151 10.48 3.30 -6.61
N THR A 152 10.04 2.20 -6.06
CA THR A 152 10.86 1.00 -5.86
C THR A 152 10.20 -0.20 -6.54
N LEU A 153 10.97 -0.95 -7.35
CA LEU A 153 10.54 -2.19 -8.00
C LEU A 153 11.36 -3.37 -7.48
N VAL A 154 10.70 -4.49 -7.18
CA VAL A 154 11.31 -5.69 -6.63
C VAL A 154 11.57 -6.69 -7.76
N ALA A 155 12.69 -6.54 -8.47
CA ALA A 155 13.00 -7.29 -9.68
C ALA A 155 12.84 -8.82 -9.55
N PRO A 156 13.34 -9.50 -8.48
CA PRO A 156 13.18 -10.95 -8.37
C PRO A 156 11.72 -11.39 -8.23
N ASN A 157 10.82 -10.54 -7.73
CA ASN A 157 9.40 -10.87 -7.64
C ASN A 157 8.70 -10.73 -8.99
N ILE A 158 9.04 -9.67 -9.74
CA ILE A 158 8.52 -9.45 -11.09
C ILE A 158 8.90 -10.62 -11.98
N VAL A 159 10.20 -11.00 -12.00
CA VAL A 159 10.67 -12.17 -12.77
C VAL A 159 10.01 -13.47 -12.32
N HIS A 160 9.84 -13.66 -11.02
CA HIS A 160 9.16 -14.85 -10.50
C HIS A 160 7.71 -14.95 -10.98
N VAL A 161 6.98 -13.84 -10.96
CA VAL A 161 5.56 -13.82 -11.32
C VAL A 161 5.38 -13.94 -12.84
N GLU A 162 6.20 -13.26 -13.66
CA GLU A 162 6.11 -13.41 -15.14
C GLU A 162 6.34 -14.87 -15.57
N GLN A 163 7.31 -15.56 -14.94
CA GLN A 163 7.60 -16.98 -15.19
C GLN A 163 6.45 -17.88 -14.72
N GLU A 164 5.90 -17.65 -13.52
CA GLU A 164 4.77 -18.40 -12.96
C GLU A 164 3.53 -18.25 -13.84
N LEU A 165 3.23 -17.04 -14.29
CA LEU A 165 2.09 -16.75 -15.15
C LEU A 165 2.32 -17.17 -16.61
N ARG A 166 3.57 -17.38 -17.03
CA ARG A 166 3.95 -17.68 -18.43
C ARG A 166 3.44 -16.63 -19.41
N VAL A 167 3.51 -15.37 -19.02
CA VAL A 167 3.15 -14.21 -19.86
C VAL A 167 4.37 -13.65 -20.57
N ASP A 168 4.16 -12.75 -21.53
CA ASP A 168 5.27 -12.00 -22.14
C ASP A 168 5.98 -11.18 -21.06
N PRO A 169 7.31 -11.32 -20.88
CA PRO A 169 8.03 -10.66 -19.81
C PRO A 169 8.01 -9.13 -19.94
N ARG A 170 8.18 -8.60 -21.16
CA ARG A 170 8.22 -7.16 -21.40
C ARG A 170 6.87 -6.51 -21.12
N ASP A 171 5.79 -7.11 -21.62
CA ASP A 171 4.43 -6.66 -21.37
C ASP A 171 4.09 -6.68 -19.88
N PHE A 172 4.46 -7.76 -19.19
CA PHE A 172 4.21 -7.88 -17.76
C PHE A 172 4.98 -6.84 -16.94
N ARG A 173 6.26 -6.61 -17.26
CA ARG A 173 7.09 -5.59 -16.61
C ARG A 173 6.53 -4.19 -16.84
N LEU A 174 6.11 -3.86 -18.06
CA LEU A 174 5.47 -2.59 -18.37
C LEU A 174 4.14 -2.43 -17.63
N TRP A 175 3.32 -3.49 -17.58
CA TRP A 175 2.05 -3.51 -16.86
C TRP A 175 2.23 -3.23 -15.36
N VAL A 176 3.25 -3.84 -14.71
CA VAL A 176 3.62 -3.53 -13.32
C VAL A 176 4.10 -2.08 -13.18
N CYS A 177 4.95 -1.61 -14.08
CA CYS A 177 5.44 -0.22 -14.06
C CYS A 177 4.30 0.80 -14.18
N LEU A 178 3.28 0.54 -14.99
CA LEU A 178 2.10 1.41 -15.12
C LEU A 178 1.36 1.55 -13.79
N HIS A 179 1.21 0.46 -13.04
CA HIS A 179 0.59 0.49 -11.70
C HIS A 179 1.40 1.35 -10.72
N GLU A 180 2.67 1.09 -10.62
CA GLU A 180 3.56 1.77 -9.66
C GLU A 180 3.78 3.26 -10.03
N GLU A 181 3.85 3.58 -11.31
CA GLU A 181 3.92 4.97 -11.78
C GLU A 181 2.60 5.73 -11.53
N THR A 182 1.46 5.03 -11.51
CA THR A 182 0.20 5.63 -11.10
C THR A 182 0.25 6.06 -9.64
N HIS A 183 0.83 5.24 -8.75
CA HIS A 183 1.06 5.64 -7.37
C HIS A 183 2.00 6.84 -7.27
N ARG A 184 3.09 6.85 -8.05
CA ARG A 184 3.95 8.05 -8.12
C ARG A 184 3.13 9.29 -8.50
N ALA A 185 2.33 9.22 -9.56
CA ALA A 185 1.52 10.34 -10.02
C ALA A 185 0.56 10.82 -8.92
N GLN A 186 -0.13 9.91 -8.22
CA GLN A 186 -1.04 10.25 -7.12
C GLN A 186 -0.36 11.07 -6.02
N PHE A 187 0.83 10.65 -5.58
CA PHE A 187 1.51 11.28 -4.45
C PHE A 187 2.39 12.48 -4.83
N THR A 188 2.76 12.62 -6.10
CA THR A 188 3.50 13.81 -6.57
C THR A 188 2.57 14.90 -7.09
N ALA A 189 1.48 14.55 -7.75
CA ALA A 189 0.49 15.49 -8.26
C ALA A 189 -0.46 16.04 -7.18
N VAL A 190 -0.60 15.33 -6.06
CA VAL A 190 -1.55 15.65 -4.98
C VAL A 190 -0.78 15.95 -3.69
N PRO A 191 -0.28 17.18 -3.48
CA PRO A 191 0.64 17.51 -2.38
C PRO A 191 0.10 17.18 -0.97
N TRP A 192 -1.23 17.34 -0.77
CA TRP A 192 -1.87 17.09 0.52
C TRP A 192 -2.03 15.59 0.85
N LEU A 193 -2.02 14.68 -0.15
CA LEU A 193 -2.34 13.26 0.05
C LEU A 193 -1.33 12.57 0.97
N ARG A 194 -0.03 12.88 0.81
CA ARG A 194 1.02 12.34 1.69
C ARG A 194 0.81 12.75 3.13
N GLU A 195 0.58 14.04 3.37
CA GLU A 195 0.33 14.59 4.70
C GLU A 195 -0.95 14.00 5.31
N TYR A 196 -2.01 13.86 4.51
CA TYR A 196 -3.25 13.23 4.93
C TYR A 196 -3.00 11.78 5.42
N VAL A 197 -2.31 10.94 4.63
CA VAL A 197 -2.00 9.56 5.03
C VAL A 197 -1.17 9.55 6.31
N GLN A 198 -0.15 10.40 6.41
CA GLN A 198 0.70 10.49 7.59
C GLN A 198 -0.10 10.90 8.83
N ASN A 199 -0.98 11.88 8.71
CA ASN A 199 -1.83 12.34 9.80
C ASN A 199 -2.81 11.26 10.25
N GLN A 200 -3.46 10.53 9.32
CA GLN A 200 -4.33 9.42 9.67
C GLN A 200 -3.57 8.29 10.41
N MET A 201 -2.36 7.95 9.94
CA MET A 201 -1.51 6.95 10.62
C MET A 201 -1.12 7.40 12.02
N THR A 202 -0.72 8.66 12.18
CA THR A 202 -0.35 9.24 13.46
C THR A 202 -1.54 9.24 14.43
N GLN A 203 -2.71 9.70 13.98
CA GLN A 203 -3.94 9.69 14.78
C GLN A 203 -4.34 8.27 15.20
N PHE A 204 -4.26 7.31 14.28
CA PHE A 204 -4.55 5.90 14.59
C PHE A 204 -3.66 5.36 15.70
N LEU A 205 -2.37 5.66 15.68
CA LEU A 205 -1.42 5.21 16.68
C LEU A 205 -1.61 5.93 18.02
N LEU A 206 -1.93 7.22 18.00
CA LEU A 206 -2.19 8.02 19.21
C LEU A 206 -3.53 7.69 19.87
N ALA A 207 -4.53 7.28 19.09
CA ALA A 207 -5.82 6.82 19.58
C ALA A 207 -5.74 5.43 20.24
N SER A 208 -4.57 4.80 20.25
CA SER A 208 -4.33 3.58 21.01
C SER A 208 -4.31 3.91 22.50
N ASP A 209 -5.38 3.54 23.20
CA ASP A 209 -5.50 3.71 24.63
C ASP A 209 -4.53 2.75 25.32
N LEU A 210 -3.51 3.32 25.99
CA LEU A 210 -2.45 2.57 26.65
C LEU A 210 -2.78 2.25 28.10
N ASP A 211 -4.05 2.49 28.54
CA ASP A 211 -4.48 2.10 29.88
C ASP A 211 -4.40 0.57 30.04
N PRO A 212 -3.70 0.07 31.09
CA PRO A 212 -3.57 -1.37 31.32
C PRO A 212 -4.91 -2.09 31.50
N GLY A 213 -5.94 -1.40 32.02
CA GLY A 213 -7.28 -1.95 32.19
C GLY A 213 -7.98 -2.17 30.84
N ALA A 214 -7.99 -1.13 30.00
CA ALA A 214 -8.52 -1.22 28.63
C ALA A 214 -7.77 -2.25 27.78
N MET A 215 -6.45 -2.40 28.00
CA MET A 215 -5.64 -3.42 27.30
C MET A 215 -6.03 -4.84 27.73
N LEU A 216 -6.34 -5.08 29.01
CA LEU A 216 -6.79 -6.38 29.49
C LEU A 216 -8.17 -6.76 28.94
N ASP A 217 -9.08 -5.81 28.82
CA ASP A 217 -10.40 -6.04 28.21
C ASP A 217 -10.28 -6.36 26.73
N ARG A 218 -9.44 -5.63 25.99
CA ARG A 218 -9.12 -5.93 24.58
C ARG A 218 -8.46 -7.30 24.37
N ILE A 219 -7.61 -7.73 25.31
CA ILE A 219 -7.02 -9.09 25.26
C ILE A 219 -8.09 -10.16 25.45
N LYS A 220 -9.08 -9.93 26.33
CA LYS A 220 -10.23 -10.83 26.49
C LYS A 220 -11.08 -10.89 25.24
N ASP A 221 -11.44 -9.72 24.68
CA ASP A 221 -12.21 -9.61 23.45
C ASP A 221 -11.48 -10.29 22.26
N ALA A 222 -10.17 -10.10 22.17
CA ALA A 222 -9.33 -10.79 21.19
C ALA A 222 -9.31 -12.31 21.41
N ALA A 223 -9.23 -12.78 22.64
CA ALA A 223 -9.26 -14.22 22.96
C ALA A 223 -10.62 -14.84 22.62
N GLU A 224 -11.72 -14.12 22.86
CA GLU A 224 -13.08 -14.54 22.46
C GLU A 224 -13.22 -14.57 20.94
N ALA A 225 -12.72 -13.55 20.21
CA ALA A 225 -12.73 -13.51 18.76
C ALA A 225 -11.89 -14.65 18.14
N VAL A 226 -10.74 -15.00 18.74
CA VAL A 226 -9.94 -16.18 18.32
C VAL A 226 -10.73 -17.47 18.56
N ALA A 227 -11.37 -17.62 19.73
CA ALA A 227 -12.17 -18.79 20.02
C ALA A 227 -13.38 -18.94 19.10
N ASP A 228 -13.97 -17.81 18.66
CA ASP A 228 -15.07 -17.79 17.70
C ASP A 228 -14.57 -18.13 16.29
N ALA A 229 -13.46 -17.55 15.85
CA ALA A 229 -12.82 -17.86 14.56
C ALA A 229 -12.40 -19.34 14.43
N VAL A 230 -11.93 -19.95 15.54
CA VAL A 230 -11.60 -21.39 15.60
C VAL A 230 -12.86 -22.26 15.46
N ARG A 231 -14.01 -21.76 15.93
CA ARG A 231 -15.33 -22.42 15.79
C ARG A 231 -16.00 -22.19 14.43
N GLY A 232 -15.36 -21.44 13.53
CA GLY A 232 -15.88 -21.15 12.20
C GLY A 232 -16.70 -19.85 12.10
N GLY A 233 -16.66 -19.01 13.14
CA GLY A 233 -17.25 -17.67 13.12
C GLY A 233 -16.49 -16.70 12.23
N GLU A 234 -17.14 -15.63 11.81
CA GLU A 234 -16.56 -14.57 10.96
C GLU A 234 -15.93 -13.42 11.76
N SER A 235 -15.69 -13.59 13.05
CA SER A 235 -15.14 -12.55 13.94
C SER A 235 -13.75 -12.13 13.49
N ASN A 236 -13.59 -10.84 13.17
CA ASN A 236 -12.31 -10.24 12.84
C ASN A 236 -11.55 -9.86 14.12
N LEU A 237 -10.39 -10.45 14.33
CA LEU A 237 -9.51 -10.12 15.45
C LEU A 237 -9.17 -8.62 15.50
N ILE A 238 -9.04 -8.01 14.33
CA ILE A 238 -8.72 -6.59 14.17
C ILE A 238 -9.86 -5.71 14.70
N ASP A 239 -11.11 -6.09 14.46
CA ASP A 239 -12.30 -5.33 14.89
C ASP A 239 -12.50 -5.38 16.42
N ALA A 240 -12.09 -6.46 17.06
CA ALA A 240 -12.20 -6.65 18.52
C ALA A 240 -11.19 -5.81 19.33
N ILE A 241 -10.08 -5.39 18.69
CA ILE A 241 -8.97 -4.70 19.37
C ILE A 241 -9.07 -3.17 19.22
N GLN A 242 -9.92 -2.65 18.34
CA GLN A 242 -9.97 -1.23 17.99
C GLN A 242 -11.02 -0.45 18.80
N SER A 243 -10.66 0.78 19.18
CA SER A 243 -11.63 1.75 19.69
C SER A 243 -12.55 2.26 18.56
N PRO A 244 -13.73 2.82 18.86
CA PRO A 244 -14.59 3.47 17.86
C PRO A 244 -13.84 4.53 17.04
N GLU A 245 -13.02 5.35 17.68
CA GLU A 245 -12.19 6.37 17.03
C GLU A 245 -11.16 5.74 16.07
N GLN A 246 -10.49 4.67 16.49
CA GLN A 246 -9.57 3.94 15.63
C GLN A 246 -10.27 3.35 14.39
N ARG A 247 -11.50 2.87 14.54
CA ARG A 247 -12.29 2.37 13.39
C ARG A 247 -12.57 3.46 12.38
N GLU A 248 -13.01 4.64 12.81
CA GLU A 248 -13.27 5.76 11.91
C GLU A 248 -12.01 6.21 11.14
N ILE A 249 -10.86 6.26 11.84
CA ILE A 249 -9.59 6.60 11.22
C ILE A 249 -9.18 5.53 10.19
N LEU A 250 -9.31 4.26 10.57
CA LEU A 250 -9.00 3.14 9.69
C LEU A 250 -9.92 3.09 8.47
N ASP A 251 -11.20 3.39 8.63
CA ASP A 251 -12.17 3.44 7.53
C ASP A 251 -11.80 4.54 6.53
N ARG A 252 -11.42 5.73 7.00
CA ARG A 252 -10.94 6.82 6.13
C ARG A 252 -9.66 6.45 5.41
N LEU A 253 -8.67 5.90 6.13
CA LEU A 253 -7.41 5.46 5.54
C LEU A 253 -7.63 4.34 4.52
N THR A 254 -8.48 3.38 4.87
CA THR A 254 -8.83 2.26 4.00
C THR A 254 -9.54 2.74 2.73
N ALA A 255 -10.46 3.68 2.82
CA ALA A 255 -11.15 4.26 1.66
C ALA A 255 -10.15 4.96 0.72
N ALA A 256 -9.26 5.78 1.26
CA ALA A 256 -8.22 6.45 0.49
C ALA A 256 -7.27 5.45 -0.21
N MET A 257 -6.84 4.41 0.50
CA MET A 257 -5.98 3.36 -0.08
C MET A 257 -6.71 2.52 -1.12
N THR A 258 -8.00 2.20 -0.89
CA THR A 258 -8.85 1.49 -1.85
C THR A 258 -9.00 2.28 -3.15
N LEU A 259 -9.17 3.60 -3.04
CA LEU A 259 -9.20 4.49 -4.20
C LEU A 259 -7.87 4.47 -4.94
N ALA A 260 -6.75 4.67 -4.22
CA ALA A 260 -5.41 4.73 -4.83
C ALA A 260 -5.07 3.44 -5.60
N GLU A 261 -5.28 2.30 -4.97
CA GLU A 261 -5.06 0.98 -5.58
C GLU A 261 -6.02 0.73 -6.75
N GLY A 262 -7.31 1.08 -6.57
CA GLY A 262 -8.30 0.94 -7.63
C GLY A 262 -7.99 1.80 -8.85
N HIS A 263 -7.43 2.98 -8.65
CA HIS A 263 -6.96 3.85 -9.73
C HIS A 263 -5.75 3.24 -10.44
N GLY A 264 -4.75 2.72 -9.70
CA GLY A 264 -3.62 1.99 -10.27
C GLY A 264 -4.07 0.78 -11.12
N ASP A 265 -4.96 -0.05 -10.56
CA ASP A 265 -5.56 -1.19 -11.27
C ASP A 265 -6.36 -0.77 -12.52
N TYR A 266 -7.04 0.36 -12.46
CA TYR A 266 -7.79 0.89 -13.61
C TYR A 266 -6.85 1.37 -14.72
N VAL A 267 -5.84 2.18 -14.38
CA VAL A 267 -4.91 2.77 -15.36
C VAL A 267 -4.12 1.69 -16.09
N MET A 268 -3.52 0.74 -15.35
CA MET A 268 -2.69 -0.32 -15.94
C MET A 268 -3.44 -1.20 -16.95
N ASP A 269 -4.78 -1.27 -16.83
CA ASP A 269 -5.62 -2.00 -17.75
C ASP A 269 -6.19 -1.13 -18.87
N ALA A 270 -6.55 0.11 -18.56
CA ALA A 270 -7.29 0.98 -19.45
C ALA A 270 -6.41 1.68 -20.49
N VAL A 271 -5.08 1.74 -20.29
CA VAL A 271 -4.12 2.17 -21.33
C VAL A 271 -4.20 1.29 -22.57
N GLY A 272 -4.71 0.07 -22.44
CA GLY A 272 -5.12 -0.79 -23.55
C GLY A 272 -4.00 -1.56 -24.25
N PRO A 273 -4.39 -2.35 -25.26
CA PRO A 273 -3.47 -3.26 -25.96
C PRO A 273 -2.47 -2.54 -26.90
N GLU A 274 -2.66 -1.27 -27.18
CA GLU A 274 -1.68 -0.47 -27.93
C GLU A 274 -0.41 -0.23 -27.12
N VAL A 275 -0.54 -0.15 -25.79
CA VAL A 275 0.58 0.03 -24.85
C VAL A 275 1.07 -1.31 -24.32
N VAL A 276 0.15 -2.20 -23.92
CA VAL A 276 0.44 -3.55 -23.42
C VAL A 276 -0.32 -4.59 -24.25
N PRO A 277 0.27 -5.12 -25.33
CA PRO A 277 -0.42 -6.03 -26.24
C PRO A 277 -1.10 -7.23 -25.58
N SER A 278 -0.49 -7.81 -24.54
CA SER A 278 -1.02 -8.99 -23.85
C SER A 278 -1.80 -8.66 -22.56
N VAL A 279 -2.27 -7.42 -22.38
CA VAL A 279 -2.91 -6.95 -21.12
C VAL A 279 -4.06 -7.87 -20.65
N GLN A 280 -4.94 -8.32 -21.53
CA GLN A 280 -6.05 -9.21 -21.16
C GLN A 280 -5.57 -10.58 -20.67
N GLN A 281 -4.54 -11.13 -21.31
CA GLN A 281 -3.94 -12.40 -20.90
C GLN A 281 -3.27 -12.27 -19.53
N ILE A 282 -2.51 -11.20 -19.32
CA ILE A 282 -1.86 -10.89 -18.05
C ILE A 282 -2.91 -10.80 -16.94
N ARG A 283 -3.94 -9.99 -17.15
CA ARG A 283 -5.03 -9.79 -16.20
C ARG A 283 -5.70 -11.10 -15.80
N ASN A 284 -6.13 -11.89 -16.77
CA ASN A 284 -6.82 -13.16 -16.51
C ASN A 284 -5.94 -14.12 -15.71
N ARG A 285 -4.67 -14.26 -16.05
CA ARG A 285 -3.73 -15.14 -15.36
C ARG A 285 -3.37 -14.62 -13.97
N PHE A 286 -3.21 -13.32 -13.82
CA PHE A 286 -2.91 -12.69 -12.54
C PHE A 286 -4.08 -12.82 -11.55
N GLN A 287 -5.32 -12.67 -12.02
CA GLN A 287 -6.52 -12.91 -11.19
C GLN A 287 -6.63 -14.37 -10.77
N GLY A 288 -6.46 -15.32 -11.69
CA GLY A 288 -6.47 -16.75 -11.36
C GLY A 288 -5.39 -17.14 -10.34
N ARG A 289 -4.19 -16.51 -10.40
CA ARG A 289 -3.15 -16.68 -9.39
C ARG A 289 -3.58 -16.17 -8.01
N ARG A 290 -4.26 -15.03 -7.96
CA ARG A 290 -4.76 -14.43 -6.69
C ARG A 290 -5.77 -15.33 -5.98
N GLU A 291 -6.59 -16.08 -6.71
CA GLU A 291 -7.57 -17.03 -6.17
C GLU A 291 -6.94 -18.34 -5.73
N GLY A 292 -5.79 -18.72 -6.34
CA GLY A 292 -5.01 -19.89 -6.01
C GLY A 292 -4.09 -19.65 -4.82
N GLY A 293 -3.91 -20.45 -3.88
CA GLY A 293 -2.95 -20.33 -2.79
C GLY A 293 -2.96 -21.56 -1.89
N SER A 294 -1.82 -21.91 -1.28
CA SER A 294 -1.77 -22.99 -0.31
C SER A 294 -2.64 -22.66 0.90
N ARG A 295 -3.13 -23.69 1.62
CA ARG A 295 -3.90 -23.49 2.87
C ARG A 295 -3.16 -22.60 3.86
N MET A 296 -1.84 -22.78 3.99
CA MET A 296 -1.00 -21.98 4.87
C MET A 296 -0.88 -20.52 4.41
N ASP A 297 -0.78 -20.29 3.10
CA ASP A 297 -0.78 -18.95 2.52
C ASP A 297 -2.11 -18.21 2.76
N LYS A 298 -3.24 -18.93 2.59
CA LYS A 298 -4.57 -18.40 2.91
C LYS A 298 -4.70 -18.04 4.40
N THR A 299 -4.17 -18.88 5.30
CA THR A 299 -4.21 -18.61 6.75
C THR A 299 -3.38 -17.37 7.11
N ILE A 300 -2.16 -17.25 6.57
CA ILE A 300 -1.29 -16.08 6.83
C ILE A 300 -1.91 -14.81 6.23
N ARG A 301 -2.47 -14.88 5.02
CA ARG A 301 -3.19 -13.75 4.38
C ARG A 301 -4.37 -13.31 5.23
N ARG A 302 -5.16 -14.26 5.77
CA ARG A 302 -6.28 -13.97 6.67
C ARG A 302 -5.82 -13.32 7.97
N LEU A 303 -4.76 -13.85 8.60
CA LEU A 303 -4.18 -13.27 9.82
C LEU A 303 -3.62 -11.85 9.62
N LEU A 304 -3.09 -11.56 8.45
CA LEU A 304 -2.58 -10.22 8.09
C LEU A 304 -3.65 -9.30 7.50
N GLY A 305 -4.92 -9.73 7.44
CA GLY A 305 -6.01 -8.96 6.83
C GLY A 305 -5.89 -8.74 5.31
N LEU A 306 -5.01 -9.49 4.63
CA LEU A 306 -4.75 -9.32 3.20
C LEU A 306 -5.93 -9.74 2.32
N ASP A 307 -6.81 -10.63 2.81
CA ASP A 307 -8.01 -11.05 2.06
C ASP A 307 -9.07 -9.92 2.02
N LEU A 308 -9.17 -9.10 3.07
CA LEU A 308 -9.99 -7.89 3.08
C LEU A 308 -9.47 -6.87 2.06
N LYS A 309 -8.15 -6.66 1.98
CA LYS A 309 -7.52 -5.79 0.97
C LYS A 309 -7.84 -6.23 -0.46
N MET A 310 -7.87 -7.51 -0.74
CA MET A 310 -8.19 -8.04 -2.09
C MET A 310 -9.61 -7.69 -2.54
N LYS A 311 -10.58 -7.76 -1.63
CA LYS A 311 -11.96 -7.34 -1.92
C LYS A 311 -12.05 -5.83 -2.15
N GLN A 312 -11.33 -5.05 -1.36
CA GLN A 312 -11.25 -3.60 -1.47
C GLN A 312 -10.65 -3.15 -2.82
N TYR A 313 -9.60 -3.80 -3.33
CA TYR A 313 -9.03 -3.48 -4.65
C TYR A 313 -10.05 -3.65 -5.78
N ALA A 314 -10.84 -4.72 -5.76
CA ALA A 314 -11.89 -4.93 -6.75
C ALA A 314 -13.01 -3.88 -6.65
N GLU A 315 -13.33 -3.43 -5.43
CA GLU A 315 -14.30 -2.36 -5.18
C GLU A 315 -13.75 -1.01 -5.67
N GLY A 316 -12.49 -0.70 -5.40
CA GLY A 316 -11.83 0.52 -5.85
C GLY A 316 -11.77 0.63 -7.38
N SER A 317 -11.33 -0.41 -8.07
CA SER A 317 -11.26 -0.42 -9.54
C SER A 317 -12.65 -0.29 -10.18
N ARG A 318 -13.68 -0.90 -9.58
CA ARG A 318 -15.07 -0.73 -10.03
C ARG A 318 -15.57 0.70 -9.83
N PHE A 319 -15.26 1.32 -8.68
CA PHE A 319 -15.57 2.72 -8.41
C PHE A 319 -14.96 3.63 -9.47
N VAL A 320 -13.64 3.53 -9.68
CA VAL A 320 -12.92 4.35 -10.67
C VAL A 320 -13.51 4.17 -12.07
N ARG A 321 -13.68 2.92 -12.50
CA ARG A 321 -14.28 2.61 -13.81
C ARG A 321 -15.68 3.21 -13.96
N ARG A 322 -16.51 3.11 -12.94
CA ARG A 322 -17.88 3.66 -12.96
C ARG A 322 -17.87 5.17 -13.06
N VAL A 323 -17.06 5.85 -12.22
CA VAL A 323 -16.93 7.30 -12.24
C VAL A 323 -16.37 7.79 -13.58
N VAL A 324 -15.28 7.21 -14.07
CA VAL A 324 -14.70 7.62 -15.36
C VAL A 324 -15.67 7.40 -16.51
N THR A 325 -16.44 6.31 -16.50
CA THR A 325 -17.47 6.07 -17.53
C THR A 325 -18.55 7.14 -17.53
N GLU A 326 -18.93 7.65 -16.36
CA GLU A 326 -20.03 8.59 -16.20
C GLU A 326 -19.63 10.05 -16.41
N VAL A 327 -18.44 10.46 -15.94
CA VAL A 327 -18.02 11.87 -15.91
C VAL A 327 -16.66 12.12 -16.54
N GLY A 328 -16.06 11.11 -17.17
CA GLY A 328 -14.73 11.18 -17.77
C GLY A 328 -13.58 11.22 -16.76
N MET A 329 -12.34 11.14 -17.25
CA MET A 329 -11.16 11.20 -16.40
C MET A 329 -11.03 12.55 -15.68
N SER A 330 -11.35 13.65 -16.35
CA SER A 330 -11.32 15.00 -15.74
C SER A 330 -12.33 15.14 -14.59
N GLY A 331 -13.51 14.53 -14.70
CA GLY A 331 -14.49 14.46 -13.63
C GLY A 331 -14.03 13.59 -12.48
N PHE A 332 -13.40 12.45 -12.77
CA PHE A 332 -12.79 11.59 -11.76
C PHE A 332 -11.67 12.31 -11.01
N ASN A 333 -10.84 13.07 -11.70
CA ASN A 333 -9.69 13.75 -11.08
C ASN A 333 -10.09 14.77 -9.98
N LYS A 334 -11.35 15.17 -9.89
CA LYS A 334 -11.86 15.97 -8.75
C LYS A 334 -11.69 15.24 -7.40
N VAL A 335 -11.50 13.94 -7.42
CA VAL A 335 -11.19 13.16 -6.20
C VAL A 335 -9.89 13.61 -5.52
N TRP A 336 -9.00 14.25 -6.27
CA TRP A 336 -7.71 14.73 -5.82
C TRP A 336 -7.69 16.21 -5.42
N ASP A 337 -8.83 16.92 -5.49
CA ASP A 337 -8.90 18.37 -5.21
C ASP A 337 -8.65 18.67 -3.73
N SER A 338 -9.20 17.87 -2.82
CA SER A 338 -9.03 18.03 -1.36
C SER A 338 -9.32 16.73 -0.59
N PRO A 339 -8.94 16.64 0.70
CA PRO A 339 -9.32 15.50 1.55
C PRO A 339 -10.82 15.22 1.59
N GLU A 340 -11.66 16.27 1.54
CA GLU A 340 -13.12 16.19 1.55
C GLU A 340 -13.67 15.59 0.25
N SER A 341 -12.91 15.66 -0.84
CA SER A 341 -13.27 15.07 -2.13
C SER A 341 -13.03 13.55 -2.17
N LEU A 342 -12.28 12.99 -1.22
CA LEU A 342 -12.08 11.53 -1.14
C LEU A 342 -13.41 10.83 -0.95
N PRO A 343 -13.63 9.66 -1.59
CA PRO A 343 -14.83 8.88 -1.38
C PRO A 343 -14.83 8.23 0.00
N THR A 344 -15.99 8.18 0.61
CA THR A 344 -16.24 7.35 1.79
C THR A 344 -16.32 5.87 1.40
N HIS A 345 -16.26 4.98 2.37
CA HIS A 345 -16.43 3.54 2.13
C HIS A 345 -17.80 3.19 1.50
N VAL A 346 -18.85 3.96 1.81
CA VAL A 346 -20.19 3.81 1.21
C VAL A 346 -20.15 4.25 -0.25
N GLU A 347 -19.56 5.39 -0.55
CA GLU A 347 -19.46 5.93 -1.91
C GLU A 347 -18.58 5.08 -2.84
N ILE A 348 -17.58 4.37 -2.32
CA ILE A 348 -16.82 3.38 -3.11
C ILE A 348 -17.74 2.26 -3.62
N LYS A 349 -18.74 1.86 -2.83
CA LYS A 349 -19.72 0.84 -3.22
C LYS A 349 -20.85 1.40 -4.08
N GLU A 350 -21.20 2.66 -3.86
CA GLU A 350 -22.26 3.40 -4.54
C GLU A 350 -21.68 4.68 -5.18
N PRO A 351 -20.95 4.56 -6.31
CA PRO A 351 -20.22 5.68 -6.93
C PRO A 351 -21.10 6.87 -7.31
N GLU A 352 -22.38 6.65 -7.54
CA GLU A 352 -23.36 7.69 -7.87
C GLU A 352 -23.47 8.74 -6.75
N LEU A 353 -23.36 8.33 -5.48
CA LEU A 353 -23.39 9.24 -4.33
C LEU A 353 -22.17 10.18 -4.34
N TRP A 354 -21.00 9.65 -4.67
CA TRP A 354 -19.79 10.47 -4.80
C TRP A 354 -19.91 11.45 -5.97
N ILE A 355 -20.41 11.00 -7.13
CA ILE A 355 -20.61 11.85 -8.31
C ILE A 355 -21.56 13.01 -7.96
N GLU A 356 -22.67 12.74 -7.30
CA GLU A 356 -23.63 13.77 -6.88
C GLU A 356 -22.99 14.77 -5.91
N ARG A 357 -22.25 14.30 -4.92
CA ARG A 357 -21.61 15.14 -3.89
C ARG A 357 -20.47 15.99 -4.43
N VAL A 358 -19.57 15.43 -5.26
CA VAL A 358 -18.30 16.07 -5.66
C VAL A 358 -18.38 16.69 -7.05
N VAL A 359 -19.00 16.02 -8.00
CA VAL A 359 -19.10 16.53 -9.38
C VAL A 359 -20.31 17.43 -9.53
N GLY A 360 -21.36 17.17 -8.75
CA GLY A 360 -22.65 17.89 -8.79
C GLY A 360 -23.71 17.14 -9.60
N PRO A 361 -24.98 17.58 -9.49
CA PRO A 361 -26.06 16.97 -10.23
C PRO A 361 -25.77 17.06 -11.72
N ARG A 362 -25.97 15.95 -12.44
CA ARG A 362 -25.84 15.92 -13.91
C ARG A 362 -26.69 17.02 -14.51
N ALA A 363 -26.10 17.81 -15.41
CA ALA A 363 -26.87 18.42 -16.48
C ALA A 363 -27.36 17.27 -17.40
N ILE A 364 -28.50 16.67 -17.04
CA ILE A 364 -29.12 15.56 -17.77
C ILE A 364 -29.56 16.01 -19.19
N ASP A 365 -29.39 17.28 -19.56
CA ASP A 365 -29.93 17.91 -20.77
C ASP A 365 -28.86 18.61 -21.66
N ALA A 366 -27.69 18.06 -21.81
CA ALA A 366 -26.81 18.47 -22.90
C ALA A 366 -26.72 17.35 -23.95
N VAL A 367 -27.85 16.99 -24.57
CA VAL A 367 -27.85 16.38 -25.89
C VAL A 367 -27.30 17.46 -26.84
N PRO A 368 -26.15 17.21 -27.54
CA PRO A 368 -25.72 18.14 -28.58
C PRO A 368 -26.83 18.21 -29.63
N PRO A 369 -27.20 19.41 -30.11
CA PRO A 369 -28.18 19.51 -31.17
C PRO A 369 -27.66 18.71 -32.38
N GLU A 370 -28.48 17.77 -32.86
CA GLU A 370 -28.25 17.07 -34.11
C GLU A 370 -27.89 18.11 -35.16
N ALA A 371 -26.72 17.97 -35.78
CA ALA A 371 -26.35 18.76 -36.96
C ALA A 371 -27.36 18.39 -38.04
N ASN A 372 -28.34 19.26 -38.27
CA ASN A 372 -29.20 19.20 -39.42
C ASN A 372 -28.29 19.33 -40.66
N GLU A 373 -28.12 18.23 -41.34
CA GLU A 373 -27.67 18.22 -42.73
C GLU A 373 -28.73 18.95 -43.57
N ALA A 374 -28.33 20.05 -44.19
CA ALA A 374 -29.00 20.70 -45.30
C ALA A 374 -28.00 20.83 -46.47
#